data_65cf96f3d0b64cb2d9b3dcf7fe94eab3
#
_entry.id   65cf96f3d0b64cb2d9b3dcf7fe94eab3
#
_cell.length_a   1.000
_cell.length_b   1.000
_cell.length_c   1.000
_cell.angle_alpha   90.00
_cell.angle_beta   90.00
_cell.angle_gamma   90.00
#
_symmetry.space_group_name_H-M   'P 1'
#
loop_
_entity.id
_entity.type
_entity.pdbx_description
1 polymer ?
#
loop_
_entity_poly.entity_id
_entity_poly.type
_entity_poly.pdbx_seq_one_letter_code
_entity_poly.pdbx_strand_id
1 'polypeptide(L)'
;MVQQGQLRVAPFEMKLGPRGSARQPDILFVSAKHLDRLTAQRLDGPADLVIEIVSNDSVRRDRFDKLREYGRAGVREYWVIDPRPGKLRADFLQLDETGEYALIATEDDERYASAVLPGLWLRPAWLWQVDQLDPFAVFCEVAGLPDELVSQFRKQAQANLAQSTDRGQ
;
A
#
# COMPACT_ATOMS: atom_id res chain seq x y z
N MET A 1 -10.35 4.15 18.66
CA MET A 1 -9.78 3.61 17.39
C MET A 1 -8.29 3.44 17.61
N VAL A 2 -7.76 2.22 17.47
CA VAL A 2 -6.32 1.97 17.68
C VAL A 2 -5.61 2.39 16.38
N GLN A 3 -4.66 3.32 16.49
CA GLN A 3 -3.82 3.72 15.36
C GLN A 3 -2.93 2.54 14.94
N GLN A 4 -3.11 2.02 13.74
CA GLN A 4 -2.32 0.89 13.24
C GLN A 4 -0.89 1.29 12.84
N GLY A 5 -0.65 2.55 12.49
CA GLY A 5 0.64 3.07 12.04
C GLY A 5 0.52 4.35 11.24
N GLN A 6 1.57 4.65 10.49
CA GLN A 6 1.63 5.82 9.60
C GLN A 6 2.14 5.44 8.21
N LEU A 7 1.53 6.05 7.19
CA LEU A 7 1.92 5.93 5.80
C LEU A 7 2.71 7.17 5.37
N ARG A 8 3.71 6.99 4.52
CA ARG A 8 4.43 8.07 3.82
C ARG A 8 4.51 7.74 2.34
N VAL A 9 4.47 8.78 1.53
CA VAL A 9 4.69 8.71 0.08
C VAL A 9 5.93 9.49 -0.30
N ALA A 10 6.53 9.15 -1.42
CA ALA A 10 7.68 9.87 -1.95
C ALA A 10 7.38 11.38 -2.14
N PRO A 11 8.38 12.27 -1.95
CA PRO A 11 9.74 11.95 -1.53
C PRO A 11 9.86 11.84 0.01
N PHE A 12 10.11 10.65 0.51
CA PHE A 12 10.39 10.43 1.93
C PHE A 12 11.50 9.40 2.10
N GLU A 13 12.59 9.79 2.79
CA GLU A 13 13.76 8.95 2.94
C GLU A 13 13.53 7.83 3.98
N MET A 14 13.95 6.62 3.62
CA MET A 14 14.06 5.47 4.52
C MET A 14 15.53 5.04 4.60
N LYS A 15 16.13 5.12 5.78
CA LYS A 15 17.50 4.70 6.06
C LYS A 15 17.49 3.27 6.60
N LEU A 16 17.99 2.33 5.81
CA LEU A 16 17.89 0.89 6.08
C LEU A 16 18.71 0.39 7.28
N GLY A 17 19.49 1.26 7.91
CA GLY A 17 20.25 0.98 9.11
C GLY A 17 21.37 2.01 9.33
N PRO A 18 22.13 1.93 10.43
CA PRO A 18 23.15 2.94 10.77
C PRO A 18 24.23 3.13 9.70
N ARG A 19 24.56 2.06 8.98
CA ARG A 19 25.52 2.04 7.85
C ARG A 19 24.87 1.61 6.54
N GLY A 20 23.53 1.48 6.52
CA GLY A 20 22.77 1.05 5.36
C GLY A 20 22.57 2.19 4.35
N SER A 21 22.18 1.80 3.13
CA SER A 21 21.79 2.75 2.09
C SER A 21 20.50 3.49 2.49
N ALA A 22 20.37 4.72 2.02
CA ALA A 22 19.12 5.45 2.04
C ALA A 22 18.33 5.14 0.76
N ARG A 23 17.01 4.96 0.89
CA ARG A 23 16.08 4.73 -0.19
C ARG A 23 14.89 5.68 -0.06
N GLN A 24 14.24 5.97 -1.16
CA GLN A 24 12.98 6.73 -1.20
C GLN A 24 11.96 5.86 -1.92
N PRO A 25 11.29 4.95 -1.20
CA PRO A 25 10.23 4.15 -1.81
C PRO A 25 9.04 5.01 -2.19
N ASP A 26 8.28 4.59 -3.19
CA ASP A 26 7.08 5.33 -3.61
C ASP A 26 6.07 5.43 -2.49
N ILE A 27 5.85 4.33 -1.75
CA ILE A 27 4.99 4.30 -0.56
C ILE A 27 5.66 3.42 0.50
N LEU A 28 5.63 3.87 1.76
CA LEU A 28 6.02 3.06 2.90
C LEU A 28 5.00 3.16 4.04
N PHE A 29 4.86 2.08 4.79
CA PHE A 29 4.06 2.04 6.00
C PHE A 29 4.92 1.62 7.20
N VAL A 30 4.75 2.35 8.30
CA VAL A 30 5.41 2.08 9.59
C VAL A 30 4.32 1.77 10.61
N SER A 31 4.33 0.56 11.15
CA SER A 31 3.36 0.12 12.16
C SER A 31 3.50 0.90 13.46
N ALA A 32 2.45 0.92 14.27
CA ALA A 32 2.44 1.60 15.57
C ALA A 32 3.60 1.17 16.49
N LYS A 33 4.09 -0.06 16.32
CA LYS A 33 5.22 -0.62 17.10
C LYS A 33 6.57 0.02 16.78
N HIS A 34 6.71 0.63 15.60
CA HIS A 34 7.97 1.14 15.07
C HIS A 34 7.95 2.65 14.78
N LEU A 35 6.92 3.37 15.28
CA LEU A 35 6.80 4.82 15.09
C LEU A 35 7.92 5.62 15.75
N ASP A 36 8.62 5.04 16.72
CA ASP A 36 9.82 5.60 17.33
C ASP A 36 10.97 5.86 16.34
N ARG A 37 10.97 5.13 15.21
CA ARG A 37 11.93 5.31 14.09
C ARG A 37 11.56 6.44 13.14
N LEU A 38 10.32 6.94 13.21
CA LEU A 38 9.79 7.91 12.27
C LEU A 38 10.06 9.34 12.75
N THR A 39 10.80 10.10 11.97
CA THR A 39 11.06 11.53 12.19
C THR A 39 10.26 12.39 11.21
N ALA A 40 10.34 13.71 11.32
CA ALA A 40 9.71 14.63 10.36
C ALA A 40 10.33 14.55 8.95
N GLN A 41 11.61 14.16 8.84
CA GLN A 41 12.35 14.17 7.59
C GLN A 41 12.55 12.78 6.98
N ARG A 42 12.58 11.73 7.81
CA ARG A 42 12.89 10.38 7.34
C ARG A 42 12.47 9.29 8.32
N LEU A 43 12.57 8.06 7.88
CA LEU A 43 12.50 6.86 8.70
C LEU A 43 13.92 6.34 9.00
N ASP A 44 14.30 6.26 10.28
CA ASP A 44 15.57 5.71 10.75
C ASP A 44 15.42 4.21 11.04
N GLY A 45 15.40 3.40 9.99
CA GLY A 45 15.23 1.94 10.01
C GLY A 45 14.32 1.46 8.88
N PRO A 46 14.09 0.14 8.76
CA PRO A 46 13.18 -0.40 7.77
C PRO A 46 11.70 -0.08 8.10
N ALA A 47 10.93 0.16 7.06
CA ALA A 47 9.48 0.16 7.12
C ALA A 47 8.93 -1.26 7.31
N ASP A 48 7.69 -1.39 7.74
CA ASP A 48 7.03 -2.69 7.85
C ASP A 48 6.50 -3.16 6.49
N LEU A 49 6.01 -2.23 5.64
CA LEU A 49 5.61 -2.47 4.26
C LEU A 49 6.24 -1.40 3.36
N VAL A 50 6.73 -1.83 2.22
CA VAL A 50 7.21 -0.96 1.12
C VAL A 50 6.48 -1.32 -0.15
N ILE A 51 6.08 -0.30 -0.92
CA ILE A 51 5.49 -0.44 -2.26
C ILE A 51 6.35 0.37 -3.23
N GLU A 52 6.77 -0.26 -4.32
CA GLU A 52 7.50 0.37 -5.42
C GLU A 52 6.69 0.26 -6.71
N ILE A 53 6.58 1.38 -7.40
CA ILE A 53 5.90 1.50 -8.70
C ILE A 53 6.96 1.55 -9.78
N VAL A 54 7.02 0.50 -10.59
CA VAL A 54 8.08 0.32 -11.59
C VAL A 54 7.95 1.34 -12.72
N SER A 55 9.05 2.06 -12.98
CA SER A 55 9.25 2.89 -14.16
C SER A 55 10.18 2.22 -15.17
N ASN A 56 10.33 2.80 -16.37
CA ASN A 56 11.22 2.24 -17.38
C ASN A 56 12.67 2.10 -16.91
N ASP A 57 13.12 3.03 -16.06
CA ASP A 57 14.52 3.09 -15.60
C ASP A 57 14.77 2.33 -14.29
N SER A 58 13.72 1.83 -13.64
CA SER A 58 13.82 1.22 -12.31
C SER A 58 13.67 -0.29 -12.26
N VAL A 59 13.24 -0.94 -13.35
CA VAL A 59 12.86 -2.38 -13.38
C VAL A 59 13.85 -3.30 -12.69
N ARG A 60 15.13 -3.25 -13.07
CA ARG A 60 16.16 -4.11 -12.48
C ARG A 60 16.38 -3.80 -11.00
N ARG A 61 16.43 -2.52 -10.67
CA ARG A 61 16.66 -2.04 -9.31
C ARG A 61 15.54 -2.50 -8.36
N ASP A 62 14.28 -2.31 -8.77
CA ASP A 62 13.13 -2.64 -7.92
C ASP A 62 12.93 -4.14 -7.76
N ARG A 63 13.19 -4.92 -8.81
CA ARG A 63 12.97 -6.38 -8.78
C ARG A 63 14.15 -7.18 -8.20
N PHE A 64 15.37 -6.65 -8.20
CA PHE A 64 16.55 -7.41 -7.77
C PHE A 64 17.36 -6.72 -6.68
N ASP A 65 17.76 -5.46 -6.89
CA ASP A 65 18.67 -4.80 -5.95
C ASP A 65 17.94 -4.42 -4.66
N LYS A 66 16.78 -3.74 -4.77
CA LYS A 66 15.96 -3.37 -3.61
C LYS A 66 15.38 -4.58 -2.88
N LEU A 67 14.97 -5.62 -3.61
CA LEU A 67 14.48 -6.86 -3.00
C LEU A 67 15.49 -7.43 -2.00
N ARG A 68 16.77 -7.52 -2.39
CA ARG A 68 17.84 -8.01 -1.50
C ARG A 68 18.13 -7.05 -0.34
N GLU A 69 18.12 -5.74 -0.60
CA GLU A 69 18.39 -4.73 0.42
C GLU A 69 17.27 -4.66 1.46
N TYR A 70 16.02 -4.66 1.02
CA TYR A 70 14.85 -4.62 1.89
C TYR A 70 14.72 -5.91 2.72
N GLY A 71 14.96 -7.07 2.13
CA GLY A 71 14.99 -8.34 2.86
C GLY A 71 16.03 -8.33 3.98
N ARG A 72 17.28 -7.95 3.66
CA ARG A 72 18.35 -7.84 4.67
C ARG A 72 18.09 -6.81 5.76
N ALA A 73 17.36 -5.76 5.45
CA ALA A 73 16.98 -4.73 6.41
C ALA A 73 15.78 -5.16 7.29
N GLY A 74 15.03 -6.19 6.89
CA GLY A 74 13.88 -6.70 7.62
C GLY A 74 12.55 -6.02 7.28
N VAL A 75 12.41 -5.48 6.05
CA VAL A 75 11.11 -5.03 5.53
C VAL A 75 10.22 -6.26 5.37
N ARG A 76 9.14 -6.34 6.15
CA ARG A 76 8.34 -7.57 6.26
C ARG A 76 7.49 -7.86 5.03
N GLU A 77 7.02 -6.81 4.36
CA GLU A 77 6.15 -6.92 3.20
C GLU A 77 6.62 -5.96 2.11
N TYR A 78 6.77 -6.46 0.88
CA TYR A 78 7.26 -5.70 -0.25
C TYR A 78 6.41 -5.95 -1.48
N TRP A 79 5.81 -4.88 -2.04
CA TRP A 79 5.02 -4.93 -3.26
C TRP A 79 5.78 -4.28 -4.40
N VAL A 80 5.83 -4.94 -5.53
CA VAL A 80 6.41 -4.40 -6.77
C VAL A 80 5.32 -4.35 -7.82
N ILE A 81 4.86 -3.15 -8.14
CA ILE A 81 3.75 -2.91 -9.06
C ILE A 81 4.29 -2.32 -10.36
N ASP A 82 4.08 -2.99 -11.47
CA ASP A 82 4.51 -2.56 -12.81
C ASP A 82 3.27 -2.16 -13.65
N PRO A 83 2.90 -0.87 -13.68
CA PRO A 83 1.71 -0.39 -14.37
C PRO A 83 1.96 -0.12 -15.85
N ARG A 84 3.15 -0.42 -16.38
CA ARG A 84 3.51 -0.06 -17.75
C ARG A 84 2.65 -0.79 -18.76
N PRO A 85 2.21 -0.13 -19.84
CA PRO A 85 1.39 -0.75 -20.87
C PRO A 85 2.02 -2.04 -21.44
N GLY A 86 1.21 -3.11 -21.46
CA GLY A 86 1.65 -4.44 -21.94
C GLY A 86 2.58 -5.19 -20.98
N LYS A 87 2.79 -4.67 -19.76
CA LYS A 87 3.56 -5.35 -18.71
C LYS A 87 2.71 -5.72 -17.48
N LEU A 88 1.76 -4.90 -17.10
CA LEU A 88 0.82 -5.03 -16.00
C LEU A 88 1.12 -6.23 -15.09
N ARG A 89 2.03 -6.02 -14.14
CA ARG A 89 2.50 -7.06 -13.23
C ARG A 89 2.56 -6.55 -11.79
N ALA A 90 2.09 -7.35 -10.86
CA ALA A 90 2.21 -7.10 -9.43
C ALA A 90 2.83 -8.32 -8.74
N ASP A 91 3.88 -8.10 -7.95
CA ASP A 91 4.48 -9.12 -7.09
C ASP A 91 4.24 -8.71 -5.64
N PHE A 92 3.53 -9.51 -4.87
CA PHE A 92 3.31 -9.33 -3.43
C PHE A 92 4.20 -10.29 -2.66
N LEU A 93 5.20 -9.75 -1.98
CA LEU A 93 6.27 -10.51 -1.36
C LEU A 93 6.21 -10.36 0.17
N GLN A 94 6.42 -11.44 0.88
CA GLN A 94 6.53 -11.45 2.34
C GLN A 94 7.85 -12.06 2.77
N LEU A 95 8.50 -11.43 3.75
CA LEU A 95 9.74 -11.89 4.32
C LEU A 95 9.46 -13.06 5.26
N ASP A 96 10.11 -14.18 5.02
CA ASP A 96 10.02 -15.36 5.85
C ASP A 96 11.00 -15.31 7.06
N GLU A 97 10.98 -16.34 7.89
CA GLU A 97 11.84 -16.44 9.06
C GLU A 97 13.33 -16.60 8.74
N THR A 98 13.65 -16.98 7.49
CA THR A 98 15.04 -17.12 7.03
C THR A 98 15.61 -15.79 6.51
N GLY A 99 14.78 -14.76 6.35
CA GLY A 99 15.15 -13.47 5.79
C GLY A 99 15.10 -13.42 4.26
N GLU A 100 14.42 -14.39 3.66
CA GLU A 100 14.17 -14.43 2.21
C GLU A 100 12.72 -14.06 1.90
N TYR A 101 12.48 -13.43 0.74
CA TYR A 101 11.15 -13.11 0.30
C TYR A 101 10.48 -14.28 -0.41
N ALA A 102 9.31 -14.67 0.10
CA ALA A 102 8.39 -15.56 -0.58
C ALA A 102 7.38 -14.74 -1.42
N LEU A 103 7.15 -15.14 -2.66
CA LEU A 103 6.07 -14.59 -3.49
C LEU A 103 4.75 -15.19 -3.02
N ILE A 104 3.86 -14.35 -2.49
CA ILE A 104 2.59 -14.76 -1.89
C ILE A 104 1.44 -14.65 -2.88
N ALA A 105 1.44 -13.60 -3.71
CA ALA A 105 0.44 -13.39 -4.75
C ALA A 105 1.01 -12.57 -5.91
N THR A 106 0.34 -12.62 -7.05
CA THR A 106 0.64 -11.89 -8.28
C THR A 106 -0.58 -11.13 -8.79
N GLU A 107 -0.47 -10.50 -9.94
CA GLU A 107 -1.60 -9.87 -10.66
C GLU A 107 -2.72 -10.84 -11.04
N ASP A 108 -2.40 -12.14 -11.17
CA ASP A 108 -3.34 -13.18 -11.60
C ASP A 108 -4.18 -13.76 -10.44
N ASP A 109 -3.83 -13.42 -9.21
CA ASP A 109 -4.54 -13.91 -8.04
C ASP A 109 -5.85 -13.13 -7.82
N GLU A 110 -6.88 -13.81 -7.34
CA GLU A 110 -8.19 -13.19 -7.08
C GLU A 110 -8.10 -12.18 -5.93
N ARG A 111 -7.27 -12.46 -4.92
CA ARG A 111 -7.18 -11.68 -3.69
C ARG A 111 -5.81 -11.79 -3.05
N TYR A 112 -5.30 -10.67 -2.58
CA TYR A 112 -4.14 -10.60 -1.70
C TYR A 112 -4.53 -9.98 -0.35
N ALA A 113 -4.06 -10.56 0.76
CA ALA A 113 -4.24 -10.03 2.12
C ALA A 113 -2.89 -9.64 2.72
N SER A 114 -2.78 -8.42 3.24
CA SER A 114 -1.56 -7.93 3.87
C SER A 114 -1.30 -8.62 5.20
N ALA A 115 -0.06 -9.06 5.42
CA ALA A 115 0.40 -9.57 6.72
C ALA A 115 0.76 -8.44 7.70
N VAL A 116 1.04 -7.24 7.18
CA VAL A 116 1.46 -6.07 7.97
C VAL A 116 0.27 -5.20 8.38
N LEU A 117 -0.75 -5.13 7.55
CA LEU A 117 -1.97 -4.35 7.78
C LEU A 117 -3.17 -5.28 8.05
N PRO A 118 -3.45 -5.64 9.31
CA PRO A 118 -4.53 -6.56 9.64
C PRO A 118 -5.87 -6.08 9.11
N GLY A 119 -6.56 -6.94 8.36
CA GLY A 119 -7.84 -6.66 7.74
C GLY A 119 -7.75 -5.97 6.38
N LEU A 120 -6.58 -5.49 5.97
CA LEU A 120 -6.39 -4.97 4.61
C LEU A 120 -6.23 -6.13 3.63
N TRP A 121 -7.04 -6.12 2.61
CA TRP A 121 -6.91 -6.97 1.44
C TRP A 121 -7.27 -6.20 0.17
N LEU A 122 -6.84 -6.68 -0.97
CA LEU A 122 -7.18 -6.14 -2.27
C LEU A 122 -7.32 -7.23 -3.32
N ARG A 123 -8.03 -6.94 -4.39
CA ARG A 123 -7.98 -7.71 -5.65
C ARG A 123 -6.88 -7.10 -6.51
N PRO A 124 -5.83 -7.84 -6.89
CA PRO A 124 -4.78 -7.29 -7.76
C PRO A 124 -5.31 -6.63 -9.03
N ALA A 125 -6.40 -7.14 -9.60
CA ALA A 125 -7.08 -6.55 -10.74
C ALA A 125 -7.49 -5.07 -10.55
N TRP A 126 -7.75 -4.62 -9.32
CA TRP A 126 -8.08 -3.22 -9.02
C TRP A 126 -6.96 -2.25 -9.37
N LEU A 127 -5.70 -2.69 -9.32
CA LEU A 127 -4.55 -1.87 -9.66
C LEU A 127 -4.57 -1.38 -11.11
N TRP A 128 -5.29 -2.10 -11.98
CA TRP A 128 -5.40 -1.81 -13.41
C TRP A 128 -6.70 -1.12 -13.82
N GLN A 129 -7.62 -0.94 -12.86
CA GLN A 129 -8.99 -0.44 -13.09
C GLN A 129 -9.26 0.87 -12.36
N VAL A 130 -8.23 1.65 -12.04
CA VAL A 130 -8.31 2.84 -11.16
C VAL A 130 -9.38 3.83 -11.61
N ASP A 131 -9.50 4.07 -12.92
CA ASP A 131 -10.49 5.00 -13.48
C ASP A 131 -11.94 4.46 -13.47
N GLN A 132 -12.11 3.17 -13.20
CA GLN A 132 -13.41 2.49 -13.21
C GLN A 132 -13.92 2.17 -11.80
N LEU A 133 -13.05 2.28 -10.79
CA LEU A 133 -13.39 1.94 -9.41
C LEU A 133 -14.01 3.14 -8.70
N ASP A 134 -15.07 2.88 -7.96
CA ASP A 134 -15.57 3.79 -6.93
C ASP A 134 -14.78 3.52 -5.63
N PRO A 135 -13.91 4.46 -5.16
CA PRO A 135 -13.10 4.25 -3.96
C PRO A 135 -13.94 3.97 -2.71
N PHE A 136 -15.14 4.54 -2.62
CA PHE A 136 -16.05 4.28 -1.52
C PHE A 136 -16.60 2.84 -1.57
N ALA A 137 -16.96 2.34 -2.75
CA ALA A 137 -17.41 0.95 -2.91
C ALA A 137 -16.29 -0.03 -2.54
N VAL A 138 -15.06 0.22 -3.02
CA VAL A 138 -13.89 -0.60 -2.67
C VAL A 138 -13.63 -0.58 -1.16
N PHE A 139 -13.70 0.59 -0.53
CA PHE A 139 -13.55 0.69 0.92
C PHE A 139 -14.62 -0.11 1.66
N CYS A 140 -15.88 -0.01 1.26
CA CYS A 140 -16.97 -0.76 1.88
C CYS A 140 -16.78 -2.27 1.74
N GLU A 141 -16.33 -2.74 0.58
CA GLU A 141 -16.04 -4.15 0.32
C GLU A 141 -14.89 -4.64 1.19
N VAL A 142 -13.77 -3.91 1.24
CA VAL A 142 -12.62 -4.24 2.08
C VAL A 142 -12.97 -4.25 3.57
N ALA A 143 -13.80 -3.29 4.00
CA ALA A 143 -14.26 -3.18 5.38
C ALA A 143 -15.36 -4.20 5.75
N GLY A 144 -15.88 -4.96 4.78
CA GLY A 144 -16.95 -5.93 5.00
C GLY A 144 -18.26 -5.29 5.44
N LEU A 145 -18.56 -4.07 4.96
CA LEU A 145 -19.79 -3.37 5.32
C LEU A 145 -21.01 -4.01 4.62
N PRO A 146 -22.14 -4.25 5.34
CA PRO A 146 -23.37 -4.75 4.74
C PRO A 146 -23.92 -3.79 3.67
N ASP A 147 -24.47 -4.34 2.58
CA ASP A 147 -25.01 -3.57 1.44
C ASP A 147 -26.12 -2.60 1.87
N GLU A 148 -26.91 -2.95 2.88
CA GLU A 148 -27.95 -2.08 3.43
C GLU A 148 -27.34 -0.78 4.00
N LEU A 149 -26.26 -0.88 4.77
CA LEU A 149 -25.58 0.28 5.35
C LEU A 149 -24.95 1.16 4.26
N VAL A 150 -24.33 0.54 3.26
CA VAL A 150 -23.75 1.24 2.12
C VAL A 150 -24.81 2.02 1.36
N SER A 151 -25.97 1.39 1.10
CA SER A 151 -27.10 2.00 0.41
C SER A 151 -27.72 3.15 1.20
N GLN A 152 -27.87 3.00 2.51
CA GLN A 152 -28.36 4.06 3.41
C GLN A 152 -27.42 5.26 3.41
N PHE A 153 -26.12 5.02 3.54
CA PHE A 153 -25.12 6.08 3.53
C PHE A 153 -25.15 6.86 2.20
N ARG A 154 -25.19 6.17 1.06
CA ARG A 154 -25.28 6.82 -0.26
C ARG A 154 -26.52 7.69 -0.41
N LYS A 155 -27.69 7.20 0.00
CA LYS A 155 -28.93 7.98 -0.01
C LYS A 155 -28.82 9.24 0.84
N GLN A 156 -28.26 9.12 2.06
CA GLN A 156 -28.11 10.24 2.96
C GLN A 156 -27.09 11.28 2.43
N ALA A 157 -25.99 10.82 1.87
CA ALA A 157 -24.99 11.69 1.26
C ALA A 157 -25.56 12.49 0.07
N GLN A 158 -26.33 11.84 -0.80
CA GLN A 158 -27.00 12.51 -1.93
C GLN A 158 -28.01 13.55 -1.46
N ALA A 159 -28.82 13.22 -0.43
CA ALA A 159 -29.80 14.15 0.13
C ALA A 159 -29.13 15.40 0.73
N ASN A 160 -28.01 15.23 1.44
CA ASN A 160 -27.24 16.32 2.02
C ASN A 160 -26.61 17.23 0.95
N LEU A 161 -26.08 16.64 -0.13
CA LEU A 161 -25.52 17.39 -1.25
C LEU A 161 -26.60 18.22 -1.97
N ALA A 162 -27.79 17.66 -2.21
CA ALA A 162 -28.91 18.38 -2.81
C ALA A 162 -29.34 19.61 -1.98
N GLN A 163 -29.40 19.44 -0.65
CA GLN A 163 -29.76 20.55 0.26
C GLN A 163 -28.68 21.64 0.36
N SER A 164 -27.39 21.30 0.17
CA SER A 164 -26.31 22.29 0.19
C SER A 164 -26.28 23.14 -1.08
N THR A 165 -26.71 22.59 -2.21
CA THR A 165 -26.80 23.31 -3.48
C THR A 165 -27.94 24.36 -3.49
N ASP A 166 -29.04 24.06 -2.79
CA ASP A 166 -30.22 24.93 -2.69
C ASP A 166 -30.03 26.13 -1.70
N ARG A 167 -29.06 26.05 -0.81
CA ARG A 167 -28.72 27.13 0.16
C ARG A 167 -27.69 28.13 -0.38
N GLY A 168 -27.15 27.91 -1.57
CA GLY A 168 -26.12 28.76 -2.20
C GLY A 168 -26.62 29.69 -3.30
N GLN A 169 -27.96 29.86 -3.47
CA GLN A 169 -28.57 30.82 -4.38
C GLN A 169 -29.14 32.01 -3.63
#